data_53fead2aa45f052bc62509f785a08bc9
#
_entry.id   53fead2aa45f052bc62509f785a08bc9
#
_cell.length_a   1.000
_cell.length_b   1.000
_cell.length_c   1.000
_cell.angle_alpha   90.00
_cell.angle_beta   90.00
_cell.angle_gamma   90.00
#
_symmetry.space_group_name_H-M   'P 1'
#
loop_
_entity.id
_entity.type
_entity.pdbx_description
1 polymer ?
#
loop_
_entity_poly.entity_id
_entity_poly.type
_entity_poly.pdbx_seq_one_letter_code
_entity_poly.pdbx_strand_id
1 'polypeptide(L)'
;MSTHRLTTRRRGHLRAALVPLLAVAALLTACASHSDTPAPATSSTGASEPAFPVQLAVPGGASLALNAQPQKIVSLSPTSTETLFAIGAGKQVTAVDDQSSYPADVPKTKLSALNPNTEAISNYKPDLVIASGDAGKLTENLGKVHIPVLVLPAANTLQDAYDQMALLGKATGHTQEATKLVTDAQGRIRSIVDGTAKPARPLSYYYELDQTFYSVTSKTFVGQVLGQFGMTNIADRAPEAGGYPQLSAEAVSSADPDLVFLADTKCCGQNAQVVAKRPGWSELKVVRNGNVVALDDDIASRWGPRLVDLVQAVGTAVDKAAKQGS
;
A
#
# COMPACT_ATOMS: atom_id res chain seq x y z
N MET A 1 -55.52 19.99 -24.32
CA MET A 1 -55.36 21.46 -24.39
C MET A 1 -53.86 21.68 -24.50
N SER A 2 -53.47 21.88 -25.72
CA SER A 2 -53.02 23.15 -26.33
C SER A 2 -51.66 23.55 -25.80
N THR A 3 -50.69 23.83 -26.51
CA THR A 3 -50.27 24.06 -27.92
C THR A 3 -48.90 24.70 -27.90
N HIS A 4 -48.06 24.27 -28.85
CA HIS A 4 -47.31 25.11 -29.78
C HIS A 4 -46.11 25.94 -29.23
N ARG A 5 -45.04 26.17 -29.89
CA ARG A 5 -44.49 26.06 -31.27
C ARG A 5 -43.00 26.43 -31.20
N LEU A 6 -42.13 25.74 -31.83
CA LEU A 6 -41.53 25.97 -33.17
C LEU A 6 -40.61 27.19 -33.36
N THR A 7 -39.43 26.86 -33.81
CA THR A 7 -38.55 27.44 -34.89
C THR A 7 -37.74 28.69 -34.52
N THR A 8 -36.50 28.84 -34.92
CA THR A 8 -35.99 29.01 -36.28
C THR A 8 -34.46 28.89 -36.37
N ARG A 9 -34.08 28.26 -37.39
CA ARG A 9 -32.84 28.24 -38.14
C ARG A 9 -32.41 29.64 -38.59
N ARG A 10 -31.09 29.99 -38.58
CA ARG A 10 -30.50 30.83 -39.61
C ARG A 10 -29.07 30.43 -39.95
N ARG A 11 -28.89 30.17 -41.24
CA ARG A 11 -27.64 30.03 -42.00
C ARG A 11 -27.15 31.39 -42.44
N GLY A 12 -25.90 31.48 -42.80
CA GLY A 12 -25.33 32.48 -43.73
C GLY A 12 -23.97 32.97 -43.22
N HIS A 13 -22.93 33.16 -43.87
CA HIS A 13 -22.45 32.97 -45.25
C HIS A 13 -20.92 33.11 -45.21
N LEU A 14 -20.29 32.39 -46.11
CA LEU A 14 -18.91 32.56 -46.59
C LEU A 14 -18.59 34.00 -46.95
N ARG A 15 -17.37 34.46 -46.73
CA ARG A 15 -16.61 35.29 -47.69
C ARG A 15 -15.12 35.05 -47.55
N ALA A 16 -14.56 34.55 -48.64
CA ALA A 16 -13.14 34.49 -48.94
C ALA A 16 -12.67 35.86 -49.48
N ALA A 17 -11.45 36.23 -49.19
CA ALA A 17 -10.74 37.27 -49.97
C ALA A 17 -9.24 36.90 -50.02
N LEU A 18 -8.76 36.83 -51.26
CA LEU A 18 -7.40 36.53 -51.70
C LEU A 18 -6.57 37.82 -51.89
N VAL A 19 -5.24 37.71 -51.51
CA VAL A 19 -4.01 38.18 -52.23
C VAL A 19 -3.79 39.72 -52.36
N PRO A 20 -2.55 40.31 -52.49
CA PRO A 20 -1.32 39.73 -53.08
C PRO A 20 0.04 39.95 -52.35
N LEU A 21 1.02 39.22 -52.86
CA LEU A 21 2.47 39.34 -52.85
C LEU A 21 3.02 40.78 -53.14
N LEU A 22 4.09 41.13 -52.42
CA LEU A 22 5.15 41.99 -53.01
C LEU A 22 6.51 41.64 -52.35
N ALA A 23 7.41 41.14 -53.16
CA ALA A 23 8.81 40.90 -52.88
C ALA A 23 9.62 42.21 -52.98
N VAL A 24 10.50 42.45 -51.99
CA VAL A 24 11.67 43.35 -52.21
C VAL A 24 12.88 42.70 -51.56
N ALA A 25 13.84 42.34 -52.42
CA ALA A 25 15.19 41.93 -52.06
C ALA A 25 16.04 43.15 -51.73
N ALA A 26 16.76 43.16 -50.62
CA ALA A 26 17.91 44.00 -50.40
C ALA A 26 19.01 43.22 -49.71
N LEU A 27 20.07 42.93 -50.43
CA LEU A 27 21.34 42.42 -49.98
C LEU A 27 22.09 43.55 -49.26
N LEU A 28 22.51 43.31 -48.00
CA LEU A 28 23.62 44.02 -47.41
C LEU A 28 24.38 42.99 -46.49
N THR A 29 25.57 42.67 -46.96
CA THR A 29 26.66 42.01 -46.27
C THR A 29 27.17 42.89 -45.13
N ALA A 30 27.22 42.32 -43.89
CA ALA A 30 28.09 42.82 -42.84
C ALA A 30 28.57 41.69 -41.98
N CYS A 31 29.88 41.69 -41.72
CA CYS A 31 30.69 40.67 -41.08
C CYS A 31 30.32 40.33 -39.62
N ALA A 32 30.41 39.08 -39.37
CA ALA A 32 30.92 38.35 -38.18
C ALA A 32 31.13 39.08 -36.85
N SER A 33 30.45 38.60 -35.85
CA SER A 33 30.99 38.38 -34.52
C SER A 33 30.26 37.20 -33.94
N HIS A 34 30.97 36.09 -33.79
CA HIS A 34 30.49 34.93 -33.04
C HIS A 34 30.38 35.35 -31.56
N SER A 35 29.18 35.51 -31.10
CA SER A 35 28.88 35.47 -29.68
C SER A 35 28.19 34.13 -29.42
N ASP A 36 28.93 33.19 -28.86
CA ASP A 36 28.38 31.97 -28.30
C ASP A 36 27.39 32.34 -27.20
N THR A 37 26.12 32.38 -27.53
CA THR A 37 25.03 32.39 -26.56
C THR A 37 24.83 30.94 -26.16
N PRO A 38 25.04 30.55 -24.90
CA PRO A 38 24.69 29.22 -24.45
C PRO A 38 23.17 29.03 -24.61
N ALA A 39 22.79 27.96 -25.30
CA ALA A 39 21.40 27.51 -25.34
C ALA A 39 20.89 27.41 -23.88
N PRO A 40 19.63 27.81 -23.59
CA PRO A 40 19.07 27.62 -22.29
C PRO A 40 19.05 26.12 -22.02
N ALA A 41 19.85 25.71 -21.00
CA ALA A 41 19.79 24.40 -20.46
C ALA A 41 18.34 24.14 -20.01
N THR A 42 17.68 23.20 -20.65
CA THR A 42 16.42 22.65 -20.20
C THR A 42 16.68 22.08 -18.81
N SER A 43 16.38 22.88 -17.78
CA SER A 43 16.33 22.41 -16.40
C SER A 43 15.27 21.32 -16.37
N SER A 44 15.72 20.06 -16.33
CA SER A 44 14.87 18.97 -15.90
C SER A 44 14.42 19.34 -14.48
N THR A 45 13.14 19.67 -14.31
CA THR A 45 12.48 19.77 -13.02
C THR A 45 12.40 18.37 -12.42
N GLY A 46 13.54 17.82 -12.03
CA GLY A 46 13.60 16.74 -11.06
C GLY A 46 13.09 17.32 -9.74
N ALA A 47 12.07 16.72 -9.17
CA ALA A 47 11.64 17.07 -7.83
C ALA A 47 12.88 16.99 -6.92
N SER A 48 13.27 18.13 -6.36
CA SER A 48 14.41 18.19 -5.45
C SER A 48 14.09 17.32 -4.23
N GLU A 49 15.06 16.51 -3.78
CA GLU A 49 14.97 15.87 -2.47
C GLU A 49 14.62 16.92 -1.41
N PRO A 50 13.78 16.57 -0.39
CA PRO A 50 13.35 17.53 0.60
C PRO A 50 14.57 18.09 1.35
N ALA A 51 14.75 19.40 1.28
CA ALA A 51 15.73 20.08 2.10
C ALA A 51 15.25 20.04 3.55
N PHE A 52 16.09 19.53 4.46
CA PHE A 52 15.82 19.61 5.89
C PHE A 52 16.02 21.06 6.39
N PRO A 53 15.25 21.54 7.39
CA PRO A 53 14.28 20.79 8.19
C PRO A 53 12.98 20.44 7.48
N VAL A 54 12.36 19.31 7.86
CA VAL A 54 11.06 18.91 7.36
C VAL A 54 10.02 18.82 8.49
N GLN A 55 8.78 19.19 8.18
CA GLN A 55 7.62 18.95 9.04
C GLN A 55 6.84 17.77 8.49
N LEU A 56 6.59 16.78 9.33
CA LEU A 56 5.84 15.57 9.02
C LEU A 56 4.46 15.69 9.68
N ALA A 57 3.40 15.61 8.88
CA ALA A 57 2.05 15.42 9.40
C ALA A 57 1.88 13.92 9.74
N VAL A 58 1.78 13.61 11.03
CA VAL A 58 1.68 12.22 11.50
C VAL A 58 0.20 11.82 11.57
N PRO A 59 -0.18 10.58 11.24
CA PRO A 59 -1.53 10.09 11.46
C PRO A 59 -1.98 10.34 12.91
N GLY A 60 -3.23 10.82 13.09
CA GLY A 60 -3.74 11.23 14.40
C GLY A 60 -3.56 12.71 14.74
N GLY A 61 -3.04 13.52 13.78
CA GLY A 61 -3.04 15.00 13.88
C GLY A 61 -1.83 15.59 14.60
N ALA A 62 -0.87 14.76 15.05
CA ALA A 62 0.41 15.25 15.57
C ALA A 62 1.32 15.72 14.42
N SER A 63 2.33 16.53 14.74
CA SER A 63 3.39 16.88 13.81
C SER A 63 4.76 16.56 14.41
N LEU A 64 5.67 16.08 13.56
CA LEU A 64 7.05 15.80 13.93
C LEU A 64 7.97 16.64 13.07
N ALA A 65 8.84 17.43 13.72
CA ALA A 65 9.89 18.18 13.05
C ALA A 65 11.20 17.37 13.04
N LEU A 66 11.81 17.21 11.87
CA LEU A 66 13.15 16.66 11.73
C LEU A 66 14.07 17.77 11.20
N ASN A 67 15.05 18.17 12.01
CA ASN A 67 15.95 19.26 11.67
C ASN A 67 17.04 18.88 10.65
N ALA A 68 17.34 17.58 10.56
CA ALA A 68 18.31 17.02 9.63
C ALA A 68 17.81 15.65 9.14
N GLN A 69 18.35 15.20 8.01
CA GLN A 69 18.11 13.86 7.50
C GLN A 69 18.63 12.81 8.50
N PRO A 70 17.76 11.88 8.97
CA PRO A 70 18.16 10.82 9.87
C PRO A 70 19.25 9.95 9.27
N GLN A 71 20.28 9.66 10.06
CA GLN A 71 21.39 8.77 9.68
C GLN A 71 21.40 7.46 10.46
N LYS A 72 20.67 7.41 11.59
CA LYS A 72 20.58 6.25 12.47
C LYS A 72 19.12 6.01 12.84
N ILE A 73 18.46 5.15 12.11
CA ILE A 73 17.06 4.83 12.32
C ILE A 73 16.94 3.50 13.07
N VAL A 74 16.13 3.48 14.12
CA VAL A 74 15.63 2.25 14.72
C VAL A 74 14.19 2.06 14.25
N SER A 75 13.91 0.95 13.56
CA SER A 75 12.57 0.63 13.07
C SER A 75 11.93 -0.47 13.92
N LEU A 76 10.86 -0.14 14.62
CA LEU A 76 10.05 -1.04 15.44
C LEU A 76 8.71 -1.34 14.72
N SER A 77 8.79 -1.59 13.41
CA SER A 77 7.64 -1.94 12.57
C SER A 77 8.11 -2.69 11.33
N PRO A 78 7.73 -3.95 11.15
CA PRO A 78 8.08 -4.70 9.95
C PRO A 78 7.64 -4.03 8.65
N THR A 79 6.43 -3.45 8.63
CA THR A 79 5.91 -2.69 7.47
C THR A 79 6.79 -1.48 7.13
N SER A 80 7.19 -0.71 8.15
CA SER A 80 8.08 0.44 7.95
C SER A 80 9.47 0.00 7.55
N THR A 81 10.01 -1.07 8.15
CA THR A 81 11.31 -1.66 7.78
C THR A 81 11.34 -2.02 6.29
N GLU A 82 10.35 -2.77 5.80
CA GLU A 82 10.27 -3.13 4.38
C GLU A 82 10.22 -1.89 3.48
N THR A 83 9.46 -0.87 3.89
CA THR A 83 9.36 0.39 3.13
C THR A 83 10.69 1.13 3.10
N LEU A 84 11.39 1.26 4.23
CA LEU A 84 12.69 1.91 4.32
C LEU A 84 13.71 1.28 3.37
N PHE A 85 13.77 -0.04 3.33
CA PHE A 85 14.66 -0.73 2.40
C PHE A 85 14.22 -0.56 0.94
N ALA A 86 12.93 -0.63 0.66
CA ALA A 86 12.39 -0.48 -0.70
C ALA A 86 12.62 0.91 -1.31
N ILE A 87 12.64 1.95 -0.49
CA ILE A 87 12.94 3.34 -0.93
C ILE A 87 14.43 3.68 -0.90
N GLY A 88 15.31 2.74 -0.57
CA GLY A 88 16.76 2.97 -0.54
C GLY A 88 17.31 3.54 0.77
N ALA A 89 16.46 3.73 1.80
CA ALA A 89 16.87 4.22 3.13
C ALA A 89 17.52 3.13 4.03
N GLY A 90 17.71 1.93 3.53
CA GLY A 90 18.22 0.78 4.31
C GLY A 90 19.56 1.04 4.98
N LYS A 91 20.45 1.87 4.39
CA LYS A 91 21.75 2.24 5.00
C LYS A 91 21.60 3.10 6.25
N GLN A 92 20.48 3.78 6.43
CA GLN A 92 20.15 4.58 7.61
C GLN A 92 19.63 3.71 8.76
N VAL A 93 19.16 2.47 8.47
CA VAL A 93 18.59 1.56 9.46
C VAL A 93 19.70 0.87 10.24
N THR A 94 19.80 1.17 11.54
CA THR A 94 20.82 0.61 12.43
C THR A 94 20.32 -0.55 13.27
N ALA A 95 19.02 -0.62 13.53
CA ALA A 95 18.38 -1.71 14.26
C ALA A 95 16.91 -1.83 13.86
N VAL A 96 16.36 -3.03 13.99
CA VAL A 96 14.95 -3.32 13.74
C VAL A 96 14.38 -4.15 14.90
N ASP A 97 13.05 -4.32 14.95
CA ASP A 97 12.42 -5.23 15.90
C ASP A 97 12.62 -6.71 15.50
N ASP A 98 12.27 -7.62 16.42
CA ASP A 98 12.45 -9.06 16.26
C ASP A 98 11.51 -9.69 15.21
N GLN A 99 10.48 -8.95 14.76
CA GLN A 99 9.53 -9.37 13.72
C GLN A 99 9.91 -8.86 12.32
N SER A 100 10.87 -7.95 12.23
CA SER A 100 11.37 -7.41 10.96
C SER A 100 12.35 -8.39 10.33
N SER A 101 11.87 -9.17 9.35
CA SER A 101 12.62 -10.26 8.71
C SER A 101 12.92 -10.02 7.22
N TYR A 102 12.38 -8.97 6.63
CA TYR A 102 12.51 -8.66 5.21
C TYR A 102 12.98 -7.20 4.97
N PRO A 103 13.90 -6.99 4.00
CA PRO A 103 14.62 -8.00 3.21
C PRO A 103 15.59 -8.86 4.06
N ALA A 104 16.22 -9.86 3.45
CA ALA A 104 17.02 -10.86 4.19
C ALA A 104 18.25 -10.25 4.91
N ASP A 105 18.73 -9.11 4.45
CA ASP A 105 19.89 -8.37 4.94
C ASP A 105 19.57 -7.32 6.02
N VAL A 106 18.33 -7.25 6.52
CA VAL A 106 18.01 -6.37 7.66
C VAL A 106 18.86 -6.70 8.88
N PRO A 107 19.24 -5.69 9.70
CA PRO A 107 19.93 -5.93 10.96
C PRO A 107 19.12 -6.88 11.85
N LYS A 108 19.77 -7.89 12.45
CA LYS A 108 19.09 -8.81 13.37
C LYS A 108 19.26 -8.32 14.80
N THR A 109 18.17 -7.96 15.45
CA THR A 109 18.16 -7.50 16.85
C THR A 109 17.10 -8.25 17.69
N LYS A 110 17.11 -8.01 19.00
CA LYS A 110 16.12 -8.52 19.95
C LYS A 110 15.20 -7.42 20.46
N LEU A 111 15.10 -6.31 19.75
CA LEU A 111 14.16 -5.26 20.10
C LEU A 111 12.74 -5.74 19.86
N SER A 112 11.83 -5.36 20.74
CA SER A 112 10.41 -5.73 20.61
C SER A 112 9.57 -4.46 20.41
N ALA A 113 8.73 -4.47 19.39
CA ALA A 113 7.73 -3.42 19.16
C ALA A 113 6.58 -3.50 20.17
N LEU A 114 6.26 -4.71 20.68
CA LEU A 114 5.18 -4.93 21.63
C LEU A 114 5.58 -4.53 23.07
N ASN A 115 6.85 -4.77 23.43
CA ASN A 115 7.42 -4.43 24.73
C ASN A 115 8.71 -3.65 24.56
N PRO A 116 8.64 -2.38 24.07
CA PRO A 116 9.81 -1.60 23.74
C PRO A 116 10.59 -1.23 25.01
N ASN A 117 11.90 -1.50 24.99
CA ASN A 117 12.83 -1.08 26.04
C ASN A 117 13.58 0.18 25.60
N THR A 118 13.27 1.31 26.24
CA THR A 118 13.82 2.62 25.92
C THR A 118 15.34 2.65 26.02
N GLU A 119 15.95 2.01 27.02
CA GLU A 119 17.39 1.94 27.19
C GLU A 119 18.05 1.13 26.06
N ALA A 120 17.52 -0.06 25.76
CA ALA A 120 18.02 -0.89 24.67
C ALA A 120 17.95 -0.16 23.32
N ILE A 121 16.87 0.60 23.06
CA ILE A 121 16.70 1.41 21.85
C ILE A 121 17.74 2.56 21.85
N SER A 122 17.88 3.28 22.95
CA SER A 122 18.80 4.42 23.08
C SER A 122 20.27 4.02 22.89
N ASN A 123 20.66 2.78 23.22
CA ASN A 123 22.01 2.26 23.03
C ASN A 123 22.45 2.24 21.56
N TYR A 124 21.50 2.20 20.59
CA TYR A 124 21.78 2.35 19.16
C TYR A 124 22.04 3.81 18.76
N LYS A 125 21.82 4.78 19.69
CA LYS A 125 21.96 6.24 19.47
C LYS A 125 21.19 6.70 18.23
N PRO A 126 19.89 6.36 18.11
CA PRO A 126 19.11 6.74 16.95
C PRO A 126 18.85 8.25 16.94
N ASP A 127 18.78 8.82 15.75
CA ASP A 127 18.27 10.16 15.49
C ASP A 127 16.82 10.16 15.02
N LEU A 128 16.26 8.96 14.77
CA LEU A 128 14.83 8.73 14.55
C LEU A 128 14.46 7.30 14.97
N VAL A 129 13.35 7.15 15.69
CA VAL A 129 12.69 5.87 15.91
C VAL A 129 11.37 5.85 15.13
N ILE A 130 11.09 4.76 14.44
CA ILE A 130 9.82 4.54 13.72
C ILE A 130 9.11 3.36 14.39
N ALA A 131 7.84 3.53 14.74
CA ALA A 131 7.05 2.50 15.43
C ALA A 131 5.63 2.41 14.86
N SER A 132 5.00 1.24 14.98
CA SER A 132 3.59 1.06 14.60
C SER A 132 2.59 1.45 15.68
N GLY A 133 3.08 1.78 16.89
CA GLY A 133 2.26 2.21 18.02
C GLY A 133 3.11 2.81 19.13
N ASP A 134 2.45 3.35 20.15
CA ASP A 134 3.10 3.99 21.30
C ASP A 134 3.09 3.07 22.54
N ALA A 135 3.41 1.79 22.35
CA ALA A 135 3.47 0.83 23.44
C ALA A 135 4.45 1.28 24.55
N GLY A 136 4.07 1.11 25.80
CA GLY A 136 4.91 1.51 26.94
C GLY A 136 5.21 3.01 27.01
N LYS A 137 4.42 3.87 26.38
CA LYS A 137 4.66 5.32 26.26
C LYS A 137 6.01 5.63 25.62
N LEU A 138 6.32 4.90 24.54
CA LEU A 138 7.59 4.97 23.84
C LEU A 138 7.95 6.41 23.45
N THR A 139 6.98 7.16 22.88
CA THR A 139 7.15 8.55 22.46
C THR A 139 7.53 9.46 23.63
N GLU A 140 6.82 9.34 24.75
CA GLU A 140 7.12 10.12 25.96
C GLU A 140 8.53 9.81 26.51
N ASN A 141 8.84 8.49 26.61
CA ASN A 141 10.10 8.06 27.23
C ASN A 141 11.32 8.38 26.37
N LEU A 142 11.27 8.20 25.06
CA LEU A 142 12.34 8.59 24.15
C LEU A 142 12.46 10.12 24.01
N GLY A 143 11.35 10.85 24.10
CA GLY A 143 11.32 12.31 24.12
C GLY A 143 12.10 12.91 25.29
N LYS A 144 12.12 12.27 26.47
CA LYS A 144 12.93 12.69 27.64
C LYS A 144 14.43 12.67 27.36
N VAL A 145 14.88 11.87 26.41
CA VAL A 145 16.27 11.76 25.95
C VAL A 145 16.47 12.35 24.55
N HIS A 146 15.54 13.19 24.12
CA HIS A 146 15.56 13.93 22.85
C HIS A 146 15.64 13.05 21.59
N ILE A 147 15.13 11.85 21.64
CA ILE A 147 15.01 10.96 20.48
C ILE A 147 13.59 11.09 19.90
N PRO A 148 13.46 11.58 18.66
CA PRO A 148 12.15 11.71 18.00
C PRO A 148 11.57 10.35 17.62
N VAL A 149 10.24 10.20 17.75
CA VAL A 149 9.53 8.99 17.39
C VAL A 149 8.46 9.32 16.32
N LEU A 150 8.52 8.64 15.19
CA LEU A 150 7.49 8.66 14.15
C LEU A 150 6.58 7.44 14.35
N VAL A 151 5.35 7.68 14.80
CA VAL A 151 4.36 6.61 14.98
C VAL A 151 3.50 6.51 13.74
N LEU A 152 3.50 5.33 13.10
CA LEU A 152 2.71 4.99 11.91
C LEU A 152 1.79 3.82 12.25
N PRO A 153 0.55 4.06 12.69
CA PRO A 153 -0.38 3.01 13.08
C PRO A 153 -0.79 2.13 11.89
N ALA A 154 -1.49 1.04 12.18
CA ALA A 154 -2.04 0.18 11.13
C ALA A 154 -2.86 1.02 10.13
N ALA A 155 -2.64 0.80 8.84
CA ALA A 155 -3.42 1.42 7.80
C ALA A 155 -4.86 0.87 7.82
N ASN A 156 -5.84 1.76 7.66
CA ASN A 156 -7.24 1.36 7.52
C ASN A 156 -7.64 1.22 6.05
N THR A 157 -6.96 1.94 5.17
CA THR A 157 -7.24 1.99 3.73
C THR A 157 -5.95 1.84 2.92
N LEU A 158 -6.07 1.50 1.63
CA LEU A 158 -4.93 1.52 0.70
C LEU A 158 -4.27 2.91 0.64
N GLN A 159 -5.06 3.98 0.73
CA GLN A 159 -4.53 5.34 0.71
C GLN A 159 -3.65 5.60 1.94
N ASP A 160 -4.08 5.14 3.14
CA ASP A 160 -3.25 5.28 4.35
C ASP A 160 -1.90 4.58 4.18
N ALA A 161 -1.88 3.38 3.56
CA ALA A 161 -0.64 2.66 3.29
C ALA A 161 0.28 3.45 2.35
N TYR A 162 -0.26 4.02 1.28
CA TYR A 162 0.49 4.85 0.34
C TYR A 162 1.00 6.14 0.99
N ASP A 163 0.18 6.79 1.81
CA ASP A 163 0.56 8.01 2.53
C ASP A 163 1.68 7.74 3.53
N GLN A 164 1.65 6.59 4.22
CA GLN A 164 2.73 6.17 5.12
C GLN A 164 4.04 5.90 4.37
N MET A 165 3.99 5.23 3.21
CA MET A 165 5.17 5.04 2.36
C MET A 165 5.76 6.39 1.91
N ALA A 166 4.91 7.32 1.46
CA ALA A 166 5.34 8.67 1.06
C ALA A 166 5.91 9.46 2.24
N LEU A 167 5.31 9.33 3.43
CA LEU A 167 5.78 9.99 4.65
C LEU A 167 7.17 9.48 5.08
N LEU A 168 7.42 8.17 4.98
CA LEU A 168 8.73 7.57 5.22
C LEU A 168 9.78 8.12 4.23
N GLY A 169 9.43 8.26 2.95
CA GLY A 169 10.29 8.91 1.96
C GLY A 169 10.67 10.34 2.36
N LYS A 170 9.68 11.14 2.77
CA LYS A 170 9.90 12.50 3.25
C LYS A 170 10.76 12.55 4.53
N ALA A 171 10.52 11.63 5.47
CA ALA A 171 11.24 11.55 6.73
C ALA A 171 12.72 11.19 6.55
N THR A 172 13.06 10.44 5.51
CA THR A 172 14.39 9.87 5.29
C THR A 172 15.18 10.52 4.16
N GLY A 173 14.58 11.51 3.44
CA GLY A 173 15.20 12.17 2.29
C GLY A 173 15.13 11.34 1.01
N HIS A 174 14.21 10.37 0.92
CA HIS A 174 14.00 9.48 -0.24
C HIS A 174 12.61 9.68 -0.87
N THR A 175 12.22 10.95 -1.06
CA THR A 175 10.87 11.31 -1.52
C THR A 175 10.59 10.83 -2.95
N GLN A 176 11.59 10.86 -3.84
CA GLN A 176 11.42 10.44 -5.23
C GLN A 176 11.21 8.93 -5.32
N GLU A 177 12.02 8.16 -4.61
CA GLU A 177 11.94 6.71 -4.53
C GLU A 177 10.61 6.27 -3.92
N ALA A 178 10.16 6.93 -2.86
CA ALA A 178 8.86 6.66 -2.25
C ALA A 178 7.69 6.98 -3.19
N THR A 179 7.76 8.10 -3.91
CA THR A 179 6.75 8.45 -4.93
C THR A 179 6.70 7.41 -6.04
N LYS A 180 7.87 6.97 -6.50
CA LYS A 180 7.95 5.89 -7.51
C LYS A 180 7.38 4.59 -6.97
N LEU A 181 7.75 4.19 -5.75
CA LEU A 181 7.25 2.98 -5.09
C LEU A 181 5.72 2.97 -5.02
N VAL A 182 5.12 4.08 -4.57
CA VAL A 182 3.67 4.23 -4.47
C VAL A 182 3.01 4.18 -5.85
N THR A 183 3.54 4.90 -6.83
CA THR A 183 3.00 4.92 -8.20
C THR A 183 3.04 3.53 -8.84
N ASP A 184 4.15 2.83 -8.69
CA ASP A 184 4.34 1.47 -9.21
C ASP A 184 3.37 0.48 -8.51
N ALA A 185 3.23 0.57 -7.18
CA ALA A 185 2.29 -0.26 -6.43
C ALA A 185 0.84 -0.03 -6.86
N GLN A 186 0.41 1.21 -6.97
CA GLN A 186 -0.93 1.58 -7.44
C GLN A 186 -1.21 1.04 -8.86
N GLY A 187 -0.25 1.22 -9.77
CA GLY A 187 -0.35 0.74 -11.15
C GLY A 187 -0.46 -0.77 -11.23
N ARG A 188 0.39 -1.50 -10.49
CA ARG A 188 0.37 -2.97 -10.43
C ARG A 188 -0.91 -3.50 -9.81
N ILE A 189 -1.36 -2.95 -8.67
CA ILE A 189 -2.60 -3.35 -8.01
C ILE A 189 -3.78 -3.19 -8.97
N ARG A 190 -3.90 -2.02 -9.61
CA ARG A 190 -4.96 -1.78 -10.60
C ARG A 190 -4.89 -2.78 -11.75
N SER A 191 -3.72 -3.01 -12.33
CA SER A 191 -3.53 -3.95 -13.43
C SER A 191 -3.94 -5.38 -13.06
N ILE A 192 -3.62 -5.83 -11.84
CA ILE A 192 -4.01 -7.15 -11.35
C ILE A 192 -5.53 -7.23 -11.19
N VAL A 193 -6.14 -6.25 -10.52
CA VAL A 193 -7.59 -6.23 -10.28
C VAL A 193 -8.39 -6.17 -11.59
N ASP A 194 -7.96 -5.31 -12.52
CA ASP A 194 -8.62 -5.15 -13.83
C ASP A 194 -8.45 -6.40 -14.72
N GLY A 195 -7.28 -7.05 -14.64
CA GLY A 195 -6.96 -8.27 -15.39
C GLY A 195 -7.57 -9.54 -14.83
N THR A 196 -8.07 -9.52 -13.57
CA THR A 196 -8.66 -10.69 -12.93
C THR A 196 -10.07 -10.97 -13.47
N ALA A 197 -10.40 -12.23 -13.64
CA ALA A 197 -11.70 -12.69 -14.13
C ALA A 197 -12.86 -12.09 -13.33
N LYS A 198 -13.94 -11.77 -14.03
CA LYS A 198 -15.21 -11.32 -13.43
C LYS A 198 -16.19 -12.49 -13.44
N PRO A 199 -16.31 -13.28 -12.35
CA PRO A 199 -17.25 -14.40 -12.29
C PRO A 199 -18.70 -13.93 -12.41
N ALA A 200 -19.60 -14.80 -12.92
CA ALA A 200 -21.00 -14.47 -13.14
C ALA A 200 -21.77 -14.07 -11.86
N ARG A 201 -21.29 -14.53 -10.71
CA ARG A 201 -21.75 -14.10 -9.39
C ARG A 201 -20.55 -13.74 -8.52
N PRO A 202 -20.70 -12.85 -7.52
CA PRO A 202 -19.67 -12.63 -6.53
C PRO A 202 -19.25 -13.94 -5.85
N LEU A 203 -17.94 -14.21 -5.79
CA LEU A 203 -17.40 -15.32 -5.00
C LEU A 203 -17.46 -14.95 -3.53
N SER A 204 -17.78 -15.92 -2.68
CA SER A 204 -17.70 -15.75 -1.22
C SER A 204 -16.36 -16.22 -0.68
N TYR A 205 -15.85 -15.54 0.32
CA TYR A 205 -14.60 -15.94 0.96
C TYR A 205 -14.66 -15.94 2.48
N TYR A 206 -13.83 -16.80 3.07
CA TYR A 206 -13.44 -16.78 4.47
C TYR A 206 -11.95 -16.44 4.56
N TYR A 207 -11.60 -15.51 5.45
CA TYR A 207 -10.20 -15.16 5.74
C TYR A 207 -9.87 -15.63 7.15
N GLU A 208 -8.93 -16.55 7.30
CA GLU A 208 -8.53 -17.14 8.56
C GLU A 208 -7.30 -16.43 9.11
N LEU A 209 -7.44 -15.80 10.28
CA LEU A 209 -6.34 -15.19 11.02
C LEU A 209 -5.64 -16.19 11.93
N ASP A 210 -6.41 -17.15 12.46
CA ASP A 210 -5.92 -18.26 13.27
C ASP A 210 -6.90 -19.43 13.28
N GLN A 211 -6.42 -20.59 13.75
CA GLN A 211 -7.17 -21.85 13.82
C GLN A 211 -8.39 -21.83 14.75
N THR A 212 -8.58 -20.75 15.53
CA THR A 212 -9.76 -20.57 16.39
C THR A 212 -10.86 -19.75 15.70
N PHE A 213 -10.76 -19.60 14.38
CA PHE A 213 -11.73 -18.99 13.48
C PHE A 213 -11.86 -17.46 13.63
N TYR A 214 -10.86 -16.77 14.15
CA TYR A 214 -10.81 -15.32 13.98
C TYR A 214 -10.68 -14.98 12.52
N SER A 215 -11.40 -13.93 12.11
CA SER A 215 -11.48 -13.48 10.72
C SER A 215 -11.39 -11.96 10.64
N VAL A 216 -11.46 -11.45 9.42
CA VAL A 216 -11.54 -10.01 9.12
C VAL A 216 -12.86 -9.71 8.43
N THR A 217 -13.48 -8.56 8.72
CA THR A 217 -14.63 -8.05 7.95
C THR A 217 -14.16 -7.25 6.73
N SER A 218 -15.06 -6.96 5.80
CA SER A 218 -14.78 -6.09 4.64
C SER A 218 -14.43 -4.64 5.03
N LYS A 219 -14.64 -4.24 6.29
CA LYS A 219 -14.26 -2.92 6.81
C LYS A 219 -12.78 -2.80 7.16
N THR A 220 -12.08 -3.90 7.39
CA THR A 220 -10.63 -3.90 7.70
C THR A 220 -9.81 -3.60 6.46
N PHE A 221 -8.54 -3.25 6.65
CA PHE A 221 -7.58 -3.04 5.54
C PHE A 221 -7.57 -4.23 4.57
N VAL A 222 -7.37 -5.43 5.09
CA VAL A 222 -7.35 -6.66 4.27
C VAL A 222 -8.70 -6.88 3.58
N GLY A 223 -9.82 -6.71 4.30
CA GLY A 223 -11.16 -6.84 3.73
C GLY A 223 -11.40 -5.87 2.56
N GLN A 224 -10.92 -4.63 2.67
CA GLN A 224 -10.99 -3.65 1.57
C GLN A 224 -10.12 -4.03 0.37
N VAL A 225 -8.94 -4.62 0.61
CA VAL A 225 -8.09 -5.16 -0.47
C VAL A 225 -8.81 -6.27 -1.22
N LEU A 226 -9.38 -7.24 -0.51
CA LEU A 226 -10.13 -8.35 -1.11
C LEU A 226 -11.42 -7.88 -1.80
N GLY A 227 -12.06 -6.84 -1.24
CA GLY A 227 -13.25 -6.20 -1.80
C GLY A 227 -13.06 -5.63 -3.20
N GLN A 228 -11.82 -5.28 -3.60
CA GLN A 228 -11.51 -4.80 -4.95
C GLN A 228 -11.81 -5.84 -6.05
N PHE A 229 -11.84 -7.11 -5.68
CA PHE A 229 -12.19 -8.21 -6.58
C PHE A 229 -13.70 -8.50 -6.64
N GLY A 230 -14.53 -7.70 -5.97
CA GLY A 230 -15.98 -7.86 -5.94
C GLY A 230 -16.46 -9.11 -5.18
N MET A 231 -15.62 -9.63 -4.25
CA MET A 231 -15.95 -10.80 -3.44
C MET A 231 -16.85 -10.43 -2.25
N THR A 232 -17.59 -11.41 -1.73
CA THR A 232 -18.43 -11.29 -0.54
C THR A 232 -17.74 -11.94 0.65
N ASN A 233 -17.58 -11.21 1.73
CA ASN A 233 -16.97 -11.71 2.96
C ASN A 233 -18.03 -12.40 3.84
N ILE A 234 -17.83 -13.68 4.21
CA ILE A 234 -18.77 -14.37 5.10
C ILE A 234 -18.75 -13.82 6.52
N ALA A 235 -17.62 -13.23 6.96
CA ALA A 235 -17.46 -12.66 8.28
C ALA A 235 -18.29 -11.37 8.49
N ASP A 236 -18.78 -10.72 7.44
CA ASP A 236 -19.64 -9.52 7.55
C ASP A 236 -21.01 -9.83 8.19
N ARG A 237 -21.39 -11.10 8.29
CA ARG A 237 -22.63 -11.55 8.95
C ARG A 237 -22.48 -11.70 10.46
N ALA A 238 -21.25 -11.71 10.96
CA ALA A 238 -20.99 -11.82 12.39
C ALA A 238 -21.28 -10.49 13.11
N PRO A 239 -21.62 -10.52 14.40
CA PRO A 239 -21.71 -9.30 15.21
C PRO A 239 -20.39 -8.51 15.12
N GLU A 240 -20.48 -7.19 15.06
CA GLU A 240 -19.30 -6.33 14.99
C GLU A 240 -18.39 -6.53 16.21
N ALA A 241 -17.14 -6.87 15.95
CA ALA A 241 -16.07 -7.02 16.95
C ALA A 241 -14.84 -6.23 16.47
N GLY A 242 -15.01 -4.91 16.25
CA GLY A 242 -13.93 -4.05 15.79
C GLY A 242 -13.32 -4.45 14.44
N GLY A 243 -14.09 -5.17 13.61
CA GLY A 243 -13.63 -5.66 12.30
C GLY A 243 -12.99 -7.05 12.33
N TYR A 244 -12.81 -7.65 13.51
CA TYR A 244 -12.10 -8.94 13.69
C TYR A 244 -12.97 -9.96 14.47
N PRO A 245 -14.08 -10.42 13.88
CA PRO A 245 -14.98 -11.37 14.58
C PRO A 245 -14.37 -12.76 14.66
N GLN A 246 -14.69 -13.47 15.74
CA GLN A 246 -14.50 -14.89 15.84
C GLN A 246 -15.76 -15.61 15.31
N LEU A 247 -15.61 -16.43 14.29
CA LEU A 247 -16.69 -17.25 13.75
C LEU A 247 -16.75 -18.59 14.47
N SER A 248 -17.81 -19.37 14.26
CA SER A 248 -17.83 -20.78 14.64
C SER A 248 -17.53 -21.68 13.44
N ALA A 249 -17.09 -22.90 13.69
CA ALA A 249 -16.89 -23.89 12.62
C ALA A 249 -18.17 -24.12 11.82
N GLU A 250 -19.33 -24.12 12.50
CA GLU A 250 -20.66 -24.27 11.88
C GLU A 250 -21.01 -23.07 11.01
N ALA A 251 -20.66 -21.85 11.44
CA ALA A 251 -20.91 -20.65 10.65
C ALA A 251 -20.12 -20.67 9.32
N VAL A 252 -18.85 -21.09 9.36
CA VAL A 252 -18.01 -21.23 8.19
C VAL A 252 -18.54 -22.36 7.28
N SER A 253 -18.86 -23.53 7.87
CA SER A 253 -19.38 -24.67 7.12
C SER A 253 -20.72 -24.37 6.45
N SER A 254 -21.64 -23.72 7.18
CA SER A 254 -22.97 -23.35 6.63
C SER A 254 -22.88 -22.29 5.55
N ALA A 255 -21.89 -21.41 5.61
CA ALA A 255 -21.64 -20.42 4.57
C ALA A 255 -21.06 -21.04 3.29
N ASP A 256 -20.38 -22.19 3.40
CA ASP A 256 -19.72 -22.93 2.32
C ASP A 256 -19.01 -21.98 1.33
N PRO A 257 -17.94 -21.28 1.76
CA PRO A 257 -17.30 -20.24 0.96
C PRO A 257 -16.68 -20.81 -0.32
N ASP A 258 -16.57 -19.98 -1.37
CA ASP A 258 -15.89 -20.32 -2.62
C ASP A 258 -14.36 -20.35 -2.47
N LEU A 259 -13.84 -19.52 -1.58
CA LEU A 259 -12.41 -19.35 -1.28
C LEU A 259 -12.16 -19.32 0.23
N VAL A 260 -11.05 -19.90 0.65
CA VAL A 260 -10.50 -19.74 2.01
C VAL A 260 -9.07 -19.23 1.88
N PHE A 261 -8.78 -18.10 2.52
CA PHE A 261 -7.44 -17.54 2.63
C PHE A 261 -6.91 -17.79 4.04
N LEU A 262 -5.76 -18.47 4.14
CA LEU A 262 -5.10 -18.76 5.40
C LEU A 262 -3.96 -17.77 5.62
N ALA A 263 -4.02 -16.96 6.66
CA ALA A 263 -2.98 -16.00 7.05
C ALA A 263 -2.17 -16.49 8.27
N ASP A 264 -2.26 -17.76 8.57
CA ASP A 264 -1.70 -18.44 9.74
C ASP A 264 -0.85 -19.68 9.36
N THR A 265 -0.21 -19.60 8.20
CA THR A 265 0.56 -20.69 7.62
C THR A 265 1.90 -20.89 8.32
N LYS A 266 2.63 -19.81 8.64
CA LYS A 266 3.94 -19.85 9.29
C LYS A 266 3.82 -19.98 10.80
N CYS A 267 2.98 -19.15 11.42
CA CYS A 267 2.81 -19.17 12.88
C CYS A 267 2.23 -20.50 13.37
N CYS A 268 1.27 -21.05 12.64
CA CYS A 268 0.36 -22.06 13.17
C CYS A 268 0.29 -23.31 12.27
N GLY A 269 1.06 -23.36 11.19
CA GLY A 269 1.20 -24.52 10.31
C GLY A 269 -0.05 -24.85 9.50
N GLN A 270 -0.99 -23.90 9.35
CA GLN A 270 -2.21 -24.13 8.59
C GLN A 270 -1.93 -24.25 7.09
N ASN A 271 -2.61 -25.18 6.46
CA ASN A 271 -2.54 -25.45 5.04
C ASN A 271 -3.78 -26.20 4.57
N ALA A 272 -3.91 -26.39 3.24
CA ALA A 272 -5.09 -27.07 2.67
C ALA A 272 -5.33 -28.48 3.22
N GLN A 273 -4.26 -29.25 3.51
CA GLN A 273 -4.36 -30.61 4.04
C GLN A 273 -4.84 -30.61 5.50
N VAL A 274 -4.40 -29.64 6.31
CA VAL A 274 -4.86 -29.49 7.70
C VAL A 274 -6.34 -29.07 7.70
N VAL A 275 -6.70 -28.09 6.89
CA VAL A 275 -8.08 -27.61 6.75
C VAL A 275 -9.02 -28.72 6.30
N ALA A 276 -8.64 -29.54 5.31
CA ALA A 276 -9.45 -30.64 4.82
C ALA A 276 -9.75 -31.73 5.87
N LYS A 277 -8.92 -31.83 6.93
CA LYS A 277 -9.10 -32.79 8.04
C LYS A 277 -10.01 -32.29 9.16
N ARG A 278 -10.42 -31.02 9.12
CA ARG A 278 -11.36 -30.48 10.11
C ARG A 278 -12.72 -31.19 9.97
N PRO A 279 -13.43 -31.43 11.08
CA PRO A 279 -14.74 -32.11 11.02
C PRO A 279 -15.71 -31.44 10.04
N GLY A 280 -16.19 -32.17 9.07
CA GLY A 280 -17.15 -31.71 8.05
C GLY A 280 -16.55 -30.88 6.91
N TRP A 281 -15.28 -30.48 6.96
CA TRP A 281 -14.70 -29.58 5.97
C TRP A 281 -14.33 -30.27 4.64
N SER A 282 -14.10 -31.60 4.65
CA SER A 282 -13.88 -32.38 3.42
C SER A 282 -15.01 -32.25 2.40
N GLU A 283 -16.23 -32.01 2.87
CA GLU A 283 -17.43 -31.88 2.02
C GLU A 283 -17.64 -30.46 1.46
N LEU A 284 -16.93 -29.46 2.00
CA LEU A 284 -17.07 -28.09 1.54
C LEU A 284 -16.54 -27.95 0.12
N LYS A 285 -17.24 -27.14 -0.70
CA LYS A 285 -16.84 -26.88 -2.09
C LYS A 285 -15.43 -26.32 -2.20
N VAL A 286 -15.00 -25.47 -1.25
CA VAL A 286 -13.67 -24.86 -1.21
C VAL A 286 -12.56 -25.92 -1.09
N VAL A 287 -12.79 -26.98 -0.34
CA VAL A 287 -11.83 -28.09 -0.18
C VAL A 287 -11.84 -28.99 -1.40
N ARG A 288 -13.01 -29.39 -1.87
CA ARG A 288 -13.17 -30.26 -3.05
C ARG A 288 -12.60 -29.62 -4.32
N ASN A 289 -12.73 -28.31 -4.46
CA ASN A 289 -12.21 -27.54 -5.59
C ASN A 289 -10.74 -27.13 -5.42
N GLY A 290 -10.15 -27.39 -4.24
CA GLY A 290 -8.78 -27.02 -3.93
C GLY A 290 -8.58 -25.50 -3.88
N ASN A 291 -9.58 -24.75 -3.39
CA ASN A 291 -9.58 -23.30 -3.30
C ASN A 291 -9.20 -22.78 -1.89
N VAL A 292 -8.52 -23.60 -1.11
CA VAL A 292 -7.84 -23.19 0.11
C VAL A 292 -6.48 -22.60 -0.27
N VAL A 293 -6.29 -21.32 -0.01
CA VAL A 293 -5.15 -20.50 -0.43
C VAL A 293 -4.28 -20.21 0.79
N ALA A 294 -3.11 -20.80 0.85
CA ALA A 294 -2.11 -20.49 1.87
C ALA A 294 -1.41 -19.17 1.49
N LEU A 295 -1.53 -18.16 2.34
CA LEU A 295 -0.83 -16.90 2.21
C LEU A 295 0.46 -16.93 3.04
N ASP A 296 1.44 -16.11 2.67
CA ASP A 296 2.56 -15.80 3.55
C ASP A 296 2.06 -14.87 4.68
N ASP A 297 2.16 -15.28 5.94
CA ASP A 297 1.66 -14.53 7.10
C ASP A 297 2.19 -13.09 7.13
N ASP A 298 3.47 -12.90 6.77
CA ASP A 298 4.10 -11.60 6.73
C ASP A 298 3.50 -10.69 5.66
N ILE A 299 3.15 -11.25 4.49
CA ILE A 299 2.50 -10.51 3.40
C ILE A 299 1.03 -10.26 3.72
N ALA A 300 0.37 -11.24 4.33
CA ALA A 300 -1.04 -11.20 4.67
C ALA A 300 -1.39 -10.20 5.80
N SER A 301 -0.39 -9.83 6.63
CA SER A 301 -0.57 -8.98 7.82
C SER A 301 0.07 -7.60 7.72
N ARG A 302 0.68 -7.25 6.57
CA ARG A 302 1.43 -5.99 6.40
C ARG A 302 0.89 -5.17 5.24
N TRP A 303 0.94 -3.84 5.39
CA TRP A 303 0.49 -2.86 4.39
C TRP A 303 1.66 -2.13 3.72
N GLY A 304 2.80 -2.82 3.59
CA GLY A 304 4.03 -2.32 3.00
C GLY A 304 4.15 -2.60 1.49
N PRO A 305 5.37 -2.51 0.93
CA PRO A 305 5.63 -2.69 -0.51
C PRO A 305 5.17 -4.03 -1.08
N ARG A 306 5.18 -5.10 -0.26
CA ARG A 306 4.75 -6.44 -0.66
C ARG A 306 3.22 -6.64 -0.71
N LEU A 307 2.45 -5.59 -0.44
CA LEU A 307 0.99 -5.61 -0.61
C LEU A 307 0.58 -6.05 -2.03
N VAL A 308 1.38 -5.71 -3.03
CA VAL A 308 1.17 -6.15 -4.42
C VAL A 308 1.18 -7.67 -4.54
N ASP A 309 1.98 -8.36 -3.75
CA ASP A 309 2.08 -9.82 -3.77
C ASP A 309 0.83 -10.46 -3.15
N LEU A 310 0.25 -9.85 -2.09
CA LEU A 310 -1.06 -10.25 -1.56
C LEU A 310 -2.15 -10.13 -2.64
N VAL A 311 -2.21 -8.97 -3.30
CA VAL A 311 -3.20 -8.70 -4.37
C VAL A 311 -3.03 -9.71 -5.51
N GLN A 312 -1.79 -10.05 -5.89
CA GLN A 312 -1.51 -11.06 -6.92
C GLN A 312 -1.99 -12.46 -6.50
N ALA A 313 -1.74 -12.87 -5.27
CA ALA A 313 -2.20 -14.16 -4.75
C ALA A 313 -3.73 -14.25 -4.76
N VAL A 314 -4.41 -13.18 -4.35
CA VAL A 314 -5.89 -13.10 -4.38
C VAL A 314 -6.41 -13.15 -5.81
N GLY A 315 -5.86 -12.36 -6.74
CA GLY A 315 -6.26 -12.38 -8.16
C GLY A 315 -6.11 -13.76 -8.79
N THR A 316 -4.99 -14.44 -8.52
CA THR A 316 -4.75 -15.82 -9.00
C THR A 316 -5.81 -16.80 -8.45
N ALA A 317 -6.20 -16.65 -7.18
CA ALA A 317 -7.22 -17.49 -6.56
C ALA A 317 -8.61 -17.24 -7.18
N VAL A 318 -8.96 -15.97 -7.42
CA VAL A 318 -10.22 -15.60 -8.10
C VAL A 318 -10.27 -16.16 -9.51
N ASP A 319 -9.20 -16.04 -10.29
CA ASP A 319 -9.12 -16.59 -11.66
C ASP A 319 -9.30 -18.11 -11.68
N LYS A 320 -8.72 -18.81 -10.71
CA LYS A 320 -8.90 -20.26 -10.57
C LYS A 320 -10.34 -20.62 -10.25
N ALA A 321 -10.94 -19.96 -9.25
CA ALA A 321 -12.31 -20.25 -8.81
C ALA A 321 -13.35 -19.90 -9.88
N ALA A 322 -13.14 -18.80 -10.63
CA ALA A 322 -14.02 -18.39 -11.72
C ALA A 322 -14.14 -19.46 -12.84
N LYS A 323 -13.04 -20.16 -13.17
CA LYS A 323 -13.01 -21.23 -14.17
C LYS A 323 -13.75 -22.50 -13.73
N GLN A 324 -13.96 -22.68 -12.44
CA GLN A 324 -14.64 -23.86 -11.88
C GLN A 324 -16.15 -23.65 -11.73
N GLY A 325 -16.60 -22.39 -11.78
CA GLY A 325 -18.01 -22.02 -11.67
C GLY A 325 -18.69 -21.65 -13.00
N SER A 326 -17.99 -21.83 -14.14
CA SER A 326 -18.48 -21.58 -15.50
C SER A 326 -19.16 -22.81 -16.12
#